data_2b09f2f88ca2acf8e38d7244b931d11c
#
_entry.id   2b09f2f88ca2acf8e38d7244b931d11c
#
_cell.length_a   1.000
_cell.length_b   1.000
_cell.length_c   1.000
_cell.angle_alpha   90.00
_cell.angle_beta   90.00
_cell.angle_gamma   90.00
#
_symmetry.space_group_name_H-M   'P 1'
#
loop_
_entity.id
_entity.type
_entity.pdbx_description
1 polymer ?
#
loop_
_entity_poly.entity_id
_entity_poly.type
_entity_poly.pdbx_seq_one_letter_code
_entity_poly.pdbx_strand_id
1 'polypeptide(L)'
;METVTRKRLGKAVLLSLLLMNVCKLGGAAEYNAAITGNETDYDSIKEVDIVSGEVKYTFTGENTVENKVSNSFQPIKVSGKTVTVAIGDKLTLTGKGTGVSPVNTGNILATGSTGSLTFTGGTLDVTDLTEYPKSNYTIHANSGASIVFDNAVTNIGEGNLTQSSMGIMVTGAASKVIFTENADSLKINSATGIYVNGGSFSFDNTEGSVLIENNPEDRKRDTGGPGIEVAGGSLTLKGRETVIKTTDADGTVGGAAVSVTERDKDNILNFEADKTILTGGAFGIYVDGSLVNPADTIKTNINFSGETQITAYNNDGLDDYVGCVAVCAYFPDAKINFAKQAVLTAETNNNTKNVAAGACIQSGSSLTAQQGLQANVKTAGDYGYGLFASGSGSLIDVTGLTAVDVVSGSGEIRGVQGFSGAEVKMNGAVKVAGKSDGGAVTGLWSWNGGKVEVAEDAQIKAVSDTGTVTGINSNNNGGTSSDRALTQIGGNTVIEVAGAGSAAGISCFSNGDVELKGAAAIKATSTKGTSMGISANTGGKVTVDKAVTVHAQSGSGSAYGVYSAGSAEIVFKETAQIVAETGVSNAKETYAVGQGVGV
;
A
#
# COMPACT_ATOMS: atom_id res chain seq x y z
N MET A 1 -24.53 48.41 -63.30
CA MET A 1 -23.13 48.21 -62.82
C MET A 1 -22.94 48.58 -61.34
N GLU A 2 -23.71 49.44 -60.77
CA GLU A 2 -23.57 49.84 -59.35
C GLU A 2 -24.00 48.82 -58.29
N THR A 3 -24.95 47.95 -58.62
CA THR A 3 -25.49 46.96 -57.67
C THR A 3 -24.54 45.78 -57.44
N VAL A 4 -23.66 45.48 -58.38
CA VAL A 4 -22.66 44.37 -58.28
C VAL A 4 -21.46 44.84 -57.45
N THR A 5 -21.09 46.12 -57.53
CA THR A 5 -19.96 46.68 -56.80
C THR A 5 -20.25 46.80 -55.28
N ARG A 6 -21.48 47.13 -54.90
CA ARG A 6 -21.88 47.19 -53.45
C ARG A 6 -21.93 45.82 -52.77
N LYS A 7 -22.35 44.75 -53.50
CA LYS A 7 -22.31 43.38 -52.94
C LYS A 7 -20.90 42.83 -52.79
N ARG A 8 -19.98 43.24 -53.64
CA ARG A 8 -18.55 42.84 -53.53
C ARG A 8 -17.83 43.60 -52.44
N LEU A 9 -18.16 44.90 -52.20
CA LEU A 9 -17.61 45.68 -51.10
C LEU A 9 -18.10 45.18 -49.74
N GLY A 10 -19.38 44.83 -49.62
CA GLY A 10 -19.95 44.27 -48.39
C GLY A 10 -19.33 42.91 -48.01
N LYS A 11 -19.07 42.03 -48.99
CA LYS A 11 -18.37 40.77 -48.76
C LYS A 11 -16.88 40.93 -48.40
N ALA A 12 -16.20 41.91 -49.03
CA ALA A 12 -14.81 42.20 -48.69
C ALA A 12 -14.63 42.82 -47.32
N VAL A 13 -15.57 43.69 -46.91
CA VAL A 13 -15.59 44.29 -45.55
C VAL A 13 -15.96 43.24 -44.48
N LEU A 14 -16.90 42.33 -44.79
CA LEU A 14 -17.21 41.22 -43.87
C LEU A 14 -16.05 40.22 -43.75
N LEU A 15 -15.34 39.93 -44.87
CA LEU A 15 -14.18 39.05 -44.88
C LEU A 15 -12.98 39.71 -44.17
N SER A 16 -12.78 41.02 -44.31
CA SER A 16 -11.72 41.75 -43.60
C SER A 16 -12.03 41.91 -42.10
N LEU A 17 -13.28 42.08 -41.69
CA LEU A 17 -13.71 42.05 -40.30
C LEU A 17 -13.55 40.62 -39.68
N LEU A 18 -13.82 39.57 -40.45
CA LEU A 18 -13.56 38.19 -40.02
C LEU A 18 -12.03 37.90 -39.91
N LEU A 19 -11.24 38.41 -40.86
CA LEU A 19 -9.78 38.28 -40.87
C LEU A 19 -9.11 39.18 -39.81
N MET A 20 -9.68 40.34 -39.45
CA MET A 20 -9.14 41.20 -38.39
C MET A 20 -9.38 40.63 -37.00
N ASN A 21 -10.38 39.76 -36.83
CA ASN A 21 -10.54 39.01 -35.57
C ASN A 21 -9.63 37.77 -35.48
N VAL A 22 -9.00 37.36 -36.56
CA VAL A 22 -8.12 36.18 -36.63
C VAL A 22 -6.62 36.56 -36.57
N CYS A 23 -6.27 37.83 -36.79
CA CYS A 23 -4.88 38.32 -36.78
C CYS A 23 -4.66 39.47 -35.82
N LYS A 24 -4.74 39.24 -34.51
CA LYS A 24 -4.00 40.01 -33.53
C LYS A 24 -2.62 39.39 -33.37
N LEU A 25 -1.70 39.78 -34.21
CA LEU A 25 -0.28 39.54 -34.04
C LEU A 25 0.17 40.31 -32.80
N GLY A 26 0.50 39.61 -31.71
CA GLY A 26 1.24 40.15 -30.58
C GLY A 26 0.44 40.47 -29.29
N GLY A 27 -0.72 39.83 -29.05
CA GLY A 27 -1.46 39.90 -27.81
C GLY A 27 -2.18 38.60 -27.50
N ALA A 28 -2.48 38.32 -26.23
CA ALA A 28 -3.33 37.19 -25.86
C ALA A 28 -4.61 37.18 -26.70
N ALA A 29 -4.83 36.16 -27.50
CA ALA A 29 -6.06 36.04 -28.28
C ALA A 29 -7.11 35.36 -27.39
N GLU A 30 -8.13 36.14 -26.95
CA GLU A 30 -9.33 35.59 -26.33
C GLU A 30 -10.25 35.05 -27.43
N TYR A 31 -10.44 33.74 -27.47
CA TYR A 31 -11.48 33.12 -28.28
C TYR A 31 -12.70 32.90 -27.40
N ASN A 32 -13.65 33.82 -27.46
CA ASN A 32 -14.99 33.62 -26.94
C ASN A 32 -15.82 32.87 -27.99
N ALA A 33 -15.66 31.57 -28.10
CA ALA A 33 -16.62 30.72 -28.78
C ALA A 33 -17.70 30.39 -27.77
N ALA A 34 -18.81 31.10 -27.80
CA ALA A 34 -20.02 30.66 -27.12
C ALA A 34 -20.51 29.41 -27.84
N ILE A 35 -20.16 28.23 -27.32
CA ILE A 35 -20.70 26.96 -27.76
C ILE A 35 -21.96 26.73 -26.95
N THR A 36 -23.11 27.01 -27.53
CA THR A 36 -24.42 26.83 -26.90
C THR A 36 -24.97 25.47 -27.33
N GLY A 37 -24.78 24.45 -26.50
CA GLY A 37 -25.58 23.22 -26.44
C GLY A 37 -25.59 22.31 -27.68
N ASN A 38 -25.29 21.04 -27.50
CA ASN A 38 -25.56 19.89 -28.38
C ASN A 38 -25.16 19.99 -29.88
N GLU A 39 -24.09 20.66 -30.19
CA GLU A 39 -23.54 20.65 -31.53
C GLU A 39 -22.66 19.41 -31.71
N THR A 40 -23.22 18.39 -32.38
CA THR A 40 -22.56 17.11 -32.69
C THR A 40 -21.54 17.16 -33.83
N ASP A 41 -21.24 18.32 -34.39
CA ASP A 41 -20.37 18.51 -35.53
C ASP A 41 -19.24 19.49 -35.30
N TYR A 42 -18.25 19.07 -34.50
CA TYR A 42 -16.92 19.70 -34.48
C TYR A 42 -15.94 18.97 -35.39
N ASP A 43 -16.18 19.04 -36.72
CA ASP A 43 -15.19 18.70 -37.74
C ASP A 43 -13.96 19.66 -37.75
N SER A 44 -13.89 20.61 -36.82
CA SER A 44 -12.94 21.72 -36.93
C SER A 44 -12.05 21.99 -35.70
N ILE A 45 -12.20 21.32 -34.58
CA ILE A 45 -11.10 21.31 -33.59
C ILE A 45 -10.16 20.13 -33.96
N LYS A 46 -9.67 20.15 -35.15
CA LYS A 46 -8.42 19.49 -35.50
C LYS A 46 -7.36 20.10 -34.64
N GLU A 47 -6.59 19.24 -33.93
CA GLU A 47 -5.36 19.57 -33.24
C GLU A 47 -5.17 21.09 -33.09
N VAL A 48 -5.53 21.66 -31.94
CA VAL A 48 -5.29 23.08 -31.71
C VAL A 48 -3.80 23.26 -31.60
N ASP A 49 -3.12 23.28 -32.75
CA ASP A 49 -1.69 23.56 -32.85
C ASP A 49 -1.49 25.07 -32.78
N ILE A 50 -1.39 25.60 -31.57
CA ILE A 50 -1.22 27.02 -31.31
C ILE A 50 0.25 27.35 -31.42
N VAL A 51 0.59 28.10 -32.44
CA VAL A 51 1.96 28.32 -32.88
C VAL A 51 2.74 29.38 -32.08
N SER A 52 2.17 30.24 -31.28
CA SER A 52 2.87 31.12 -30.31
C SER A 52 1.89 31.93 -29.46
N GLY A 53 2.23 32.14 -28.16
CA GLY A 53 1.49 32.98 -27.25
C GLY A 53 0.63 32.23 -26.26
N GLU A 54 -0.09 32.97 -25.41
CA GLU A 54 -1.11 32.47 -24.50
C GLU A 54 -2.46 32.41 -25.23
N VAL A 55 -3.18 31.29 -25.10
CA VAL A 55 -4.50 31.12 -25.70
C VAL A 55 -5.51 30.73 -24.64
N LYS A 56 -6.65 31.39 -24.66
CA LYS A 56 -7.76 31.11 -23.74
C LYS A 56 -8.98 30.64 -24.51
N TYR A 57 -9.50 29.45 -24.12
CA TYR A 57 -10.80 28.94 -24.55
C TYR A 57 -11.79 29.14 -23.41
N THR A 58 -13.01 29.59 -23.74
CA THR A 58 -14.07 29.74 -22.74
C THR A 58 -15.30 28.95 -23.21
N PHE A 59 -15.71 28.00 -22.40
CA PHE A 59 -16.91 27.21 -22.58
C PHE A 59 -17.97 27.70 -21.60
N THR A 60 -19.13 28.12 -22.10
CA THR A 60 -20.25 28.56 -21.26
C THR A 60 -21.34 27.49 -21.26
N GLY A 61 -21.88 27.15 -20.08
CA GLY A 61 -22.86 26.08 -19.92
C GLY A 61 -22.21 24.68 -20.03
N GLU A 62 -23.00 23.70 -20.47
CA GLU A 62 -22.55 22.33 -20.65
C GLU A 62 -22.10 22.11 -22.09
N ASN A 63 -20.91 21.58 -22.29
CA ASN A 63 -20.32 21.36 -23.62
C ASN A 63 -19.70 19.97 -23.73
N THR A 64 -19.73 19.40 -24.94
CA THR A 64 -19.07 18.13 -25.27
C THR A 64 -18.16 18.32 -26.46
N VAL A 65 -16.90 17.92 -26.31
CA VAL A 65 -15.94 17.84 -27.41
C VAL A 65 -15.65 16.37 -27.67
N GLU A 66 -16.07 15.87 -28.84
CA GLU A 66 -15.92 14.49 -29.26
C GLU A 66 -14.84 14.38 -30.34
N ASN A 67 -13.89 13.47 -30.16
CA ASN A 67 -12.95 13.10 -31.21
C ASN A 67 -13.58 12.03 -32.09
N LYS A 68 -13.99 12.39 -33.34
CA LYS A 68 -14.61 11.49 -34.31
C LYS A 68 -13.63 10.88 -35.32
N VAL A 69 -12.36 11.29 -35.28
CA VAL A 69 -11.38 10.90 -36.30
C VAL A 69 -10.51 9.76 -35.83
N SER A 70 -10.39 8.74 -36.67
CA SER A 70 -9.57 7.56 -36.44
C SER A 70 -8.08 7.88 -36.22
N ASN A 71 -7.48 7.24 -35.26
CA ASN A 71 -6.06 6.84 -35.15
C ASN A 71 -5.02 7.78 -34.58
N SER A 72 -5.23 9.07 -34.34
CA SER A 72 -4.13 9.88 -33.75
C SER A 72 -4.49 11.24 -33.14
N PHE A 73 -5.74 11.55 -32.90
CA PHE A 73 -6.10 12.89 -32.42
C PHE A 73 -6.45 12.92 -30.95
N GLN A 74 -5.68 13.69 -30.23
CA GLN A 74 -5.99 14.13 -28.87
C GLN A 74 -6.97 15.31 -28.98
N PRO A 75 -8.12 15.31 -28.28
CA PRO A 75 -9.01 16.47 -28.22
C PRO A 75 -8.29 17.75 -27.81
N ILE A 76 -7.29 17.63 -26.93
CA ILE A 76 -6.44 18.75 -26.51
C ILE A 76 -4.98 18.32 -26.54
N LYS A 77 -4.18 19.02 -27.36
CA LYS A 77 -2.71 18.86 -27.42
C LYS A 77 -2.02 20.20 -27.34
N VAL A 78 -1.14 20.36 -26.34
CA VAL A 78 -0.35 21.55 -26.13
C VAL A 78 1.12 21.20 -26.27
N SER A 79 1.82 21.90 -27.19
CA SER A 79 3.25 21.68 -27.40
C SER A 79 4.02 22.98 -27.29
N GLY A 80 4.82 23.14 -26.23
CA GLY A 80 5.68 24.28 -26.01
C GLY A 80 4.98 25.63 -25.83
N LYS A 81 3.70 25.64 -25.36
CA LYS A 81 2.83 26.84 -25.29
C LYS A 81 2.02 26.88 -24.02
N THR A 82 1.39 28.03 -23.75
CA THR A 82 0.48 28.24 -22.63
C THR A 82 -0.96 28.29 -23.12
N VAL A 83 -1.81 27.40 -22.63
CA VAL A 83 -3.23 27.30 -22.97
C VAL A 83 -4.06 27.30 -21.69
N THR A 84 -5.12 28.11 -21.65
CA THR A 84 -6.13 28.11 -20.59
C THR A 84 -7.47 27.70 -21.13
N VAL A 85 -8.13 26.75 -20.48
CA VAL A 85 -9.49 26.29 -20.78
C VAL A 85 -10.38 26.67 -19.60
N ALA A 86 -11.23 27.67 -19.79
CA ALA A 86 -12.22 28.09 -18.79
C ALA A 86 -13.53 27.33 -19.01
N ILE A 87 -13.98 26.63 -17.99
CA ILE A 87 -15.20 25.81 -17.99
C ILE A 87 -16.29 26.57 -17.22
N GLY A 88 -17.42 26.82 -17.86
CA GLY A 88 -18.60 27.40 -17.20
C GLY A 88 -19.20 26.39 -16.22
N ASP A 89 -20.10 25.55 -16.72
CA ASP A 89 -20.75 24.54 -15.89
C ASP A 89 -20.06 23.19 -16.03
N LYS A 90 -19.98 22.68 -17.27
CA LYS A 90 -19.41 21.35 -17.56
C LYS A 90 -18.76 21.29 -18.94
N LEU A 91 -17.58 20.67 -18.99
CA LEU A 91 -16.91 20.28 -20.23
C LEU A 91 -16.68 18.76 -20.25
N THR A 92 -17.24 18.10 -21.25
CA THR A 92 -17.02 16.66 -21.47
C THR A 92 -16.09 16.49 -22.67
N LEU A 93 -14.96 15.81 -22.45
CA LEU A 93 -14.03 15.41 -23.50
C LEU A 93 -14.19 13.92 -23.74
N THR A 94 -14.56 13.56 -24.98
CA THR A 94 -14.80 12.16 -25.35
C THR A 94 -13.83 11.74 -26.44
N GLY A 95 -12.99 10.74 -26.17
CA GLY A 95 -12.12 10.10 -27.14
C GLY A 95 -12.77 8.85 -27.71
N LYS A 96 -12.88 8.74 -29.06
CA LYS A 96 -13.36 7.54 -29.74
C LYS A 96 -12.31 7.08 -30.75
N GLY A 97 -11.39 6.21 -30.31
CA GLY A 97 -10.43 5.60 -31.20
C GLY A 97 -11.03 4.38 -31.94
N THR A 98 -11.10 4.42 -33.26
CA THR A 98 -11.56 3.28 -34.11
C THR A 98 -10.43 2.69 -34.93
N GLY A 99 -9.19 2.68 -34.51
CA GLY A 99 -8.07 2.31 -35.36
C GLY A 99 -7.10 1.28 -34.85
N VAL A 100 -6.52 0.55 -35.77
CA VAL A 100 -5.72 -0.67 -35.63
C VAL A 100 -4.26 -0.44 -35.17
N SER A 101 -3.86 0.78 -34.83
CA SER A 101 -2.48 1.07 -34.42
C SER A 101 -2.43 1.85 -33.12
N PRO A 102 -1.90 1.26 -32.05
CA PRO A 102 -1.96 1.82 -30.70
C PRO A 102 -0.70 2.62 -30.36
N VAL A 103 -0.45 3.74 -31.03
CA VAL A 103 0.70 4.55 -30.68
C VAL A 103 0.24 5.93 -30.20
N ASN A 104 0.28 6.16 -28.88
CA ASN A 104 0.11 7.46 -28.22
C ASN A 104 -1.26 8.15 -28.42
N THR A 105 -2.34 7.44 -28.17
CA THR A 105 -3.68 8.04 -28.17
C THR A 105 -4.13 8.36 -26.75
N GLY A 106 -4.26 9.61 -26.42
CA GLY A 106 -4.81 10.12 -25.16
C GLY A 106 -5.79 11.25 -25.43
N ASN A 107 -6.54 11.66 -24.42
CA ASN A 107 -7.51 12.76 -24.57
C ASN A 107 -6.86 14.12 -24.35
N ILE A 108 -5.88 14.21 -23.44
CA ILE A 108 -5.18 15.45 -23.11
C ILE A 108 -3.68 15.20 -23.11
N LEU A 109 -2.94 15.96 -23.90
CA LEU A 109 -1.49 15.91 -23.95
C LEU A 109 -0.88 17.31 -23.79
N ALA A 110 0.02 17.48 -22.82
CA ALA A 110 0.93 18.61 -22.77
C ALA A 110 2.36 18.13 -22.91
N THR A 111 3.14 18.73 -23.80
CA THR A 111 4.52 18.34 -24.08
C THR A 111 5.44 19.54 -24.30
N GLY A 112 6.72 19.34 -24.03
CA GLY A 112 7.78 20.36 -24.16
C GLY A 112 7.93 21.24 -22.92
N SER A 113 9.16 21.67 -22.66
CA SER A 113 9.57 22.34 -21.40
C SER A 113 8.83 23.66 -21.09
N THR A 114 8.17 24.25 -22.08
CA THR A 114 7.34 25.46 -21.91
C THR A 114 5.85 25.19 -22.15
N GLY A 115 5.47 23.91 -22.39
CA GLY A 115 4.07 23.53 -22.54
C GLY A 115 3.31 23.64 -21.22
N SER A 116 2.23 24.45 -21.20
CA SER A 116 1.38 24.60 -20.02
C SER A 116 -0.09 24.61 -20.42
N LEU A 117 -0.88 23.76 -19.79
CA LEU A 117 -2.33 23.68 -19.97
C LEU A 117 -3.01 23.87 -18.63
N THR A 118 -3.93 24.83 -18.53
CA THR A 118 -4.68 25.10 -17.31
C THR A 118 -6.17 24.99 -17.57
N PHE A 119 -6.87 24.20 -16.75
CA PHE A 119 -8.32 24.16 -16.68
C PHE A 119 -8.80 24.98 -15.49
N THR A 120 -9.84 25.80 -15.67
CA THR A 120 -10.42 26.64 -14.61
C THR A 120 -11.94 26.54 -14.60
N GLY A 121 -12.57 26.70 -13.43
CA GLY A 121 -14.03 26.82 -13.27
C GLY A 121 -14.74 25.51 -12.95
N GLY A 122 -15.77 25.13 -13.72
CA GLY A 122 -16.72 24.05 -13.42
C GLY A 122 -16.19 22.62 -13.44
N THR A 123 -17.00 21.70 -13.97
CA THR A 123 -16.69 20.27 -14.02
C THR A 123 -16.03 19.88 -15.32
N LEU A 124 -14.95 19.13 -15.24
CA LEU A 124 -14.30 18.46 -16.38
C LEU A 124 -14.54 16.96 -16.31
N ASP A 125 -15.23 16.42 -17.31
CA ASP A 125 -15.38 14.98 -17.52
C ASP A 125 -14.52 14.55 -18.71
N VAL A 126 -13.64 13.60 -18.50
CA VAL A 126 -12.79 13.02 -19.56
C VAL A 126 -13.13 11.54 -19.71
N THR A 127 -13.79 11.21 -20.81
CA THR A 127 -14.29 9.86 -21.07
C THR A 127 -13.41 9.21 -22.13
N ASP A 128 -12.89 8.03 -21.87
CA ASP A 128 -12.19 7.22 -22.86
C ASP A 128 -13.12 6.11 -23.37
N LEU A 129 -13.48 6.16 -24.65
CA LEU A 129 -14.35 5.17 -25.31
C LEU A 129 -13.56 4.21 -26.21
N THR A 130 -12.25 4.07 -26.04
CA THR A 130 -11.45 3.22 -26.93
C THR A 130 -11.66 1.73 -26.64
N GLU A 131 -12.05 0.99 -27.68
CA GLU A 131 -12.22 -0.48 -27.64
C GLU A 131 -10.90 -1.27 -27.69
N TYR A 132 -9.71 -0.64 -27.66
CA TYR A 132 -8.43 -1.31 -27.90
C TYR A 132 -7.43 -1.26 -26.75
N PRO A 133 -6.82 -2.40 -26.43
CA PRO A 133 -6.16 -2.64 -25.14
C PRO A 133 -4.64 -2.49 -25.21
N LYS A 134 -4.02 -1.36 -25.50
CA LYS A 134 -2.57 -1.22 -25.21
C LYS A 134 -2.12 0.24 -25.14
N SER A 135 -1.56 0.61 -24.01
CA SER A 135 -0.74 1.82 -23.73
C SER A 135 -1.39 3.18 -23.97
N ASN A 136 -2.66 3.32 -23.71
CA ASN A 136 -3.34 4.60 -23.80
C ASN A 136 -3.36 5.30 -22.43
N TYR A 137 -3.11 6.60 -22.43
CA TYR A 137 -3.31 7.47 -21.28
C TYR A 137 -4.48 8.40 -21.55
N THR A 138 -5.22 8.75 -20.52
CA THR A 138 -6.29 9.76 -20.66
C THR A 138 -5.70 11.16 -20.61
N ILE A 139 -4.80 11.41 -19.65
CA ILE A 139 -4.09 12.68 -19.48
C ILE A 139 -2.59 12.42 -19.39
N HIS A 140 -1.78 13.15 -20.17
CA HIS A 140 -0.34 13.00 -20.17
C HIS A 140 0.39 14.34 -20.18
N ALA A 141 1.24 14.53 -19.19
CA ALA A 141 2.24 15.59 -19.14
C ALA A 141 3.63 14.99 -19.37
N ASN A 142 4.36 15.42 -20.40
CA ASN A 142 5.70 14.91 -20.68
C ASN A 142 6.70 16.00 -21.08
N SER A 143 7.97 15.62 -21.12
CA SER A 143 9.07 16.48 -21.61
C SER A 143 9.16 17.86 -20.93
N GLY A 144 8.82 17.93 -19.63
CA GLY A 144 8.87 19.14 -18.83
C GLY A 144 7.59 19.99 -18.88
N ALA A 145 6.51 19.53 -19.50
CA ALA A 145 5.24 20.25 -19.55
C ALA A 145 4.48 20.22 -18.23
N SER A 146 3.54 21.18 -18.09
CA SER A 146 2.64 21.29 -16.92
C SER A 146 1.19 21.21 -17.34
N ILE A 147 0.37 20.43 -16.60
CA ILE A 147 -1.08 20.46 -16.65
C ILE A 147 -1.59 20.87 -15.29
N VAL A 148 -2.41 21.93 -15.24
CA VAL A 148 -2.96 22.48 -14.01
C VAL A 148 -4.49 22.37 -14.06
N PHE A 149 -5.07 21.76 -13.05
CA PHE A 149 -6.50 21.69 -12.81
C PHE A 149 -6.86 22.65 -11.69
N ASP A 150 -7.37 23.79 -12.07
CA ASP A 150 -7.89 24.87 -11.19
C ASP A 150 -9.42 24.93 -11.29
N ASN A 151 -10.05 23.82 -11.66
CA ASN A 151 -11.47 23.62 -11.80
C ASN A 151 -12.01 22.76 -10.65
N ALA A 152 -13.28 22.98 -10.30
CA ALA A 152 -13.87 22.38 -9.10
C ALA A 152 -13.86 20.85 -9.10
N VAL A 153 -14.30 20.21 -10.20
CA VAL A 153 -14.45 18.76 -10.28
C VAL A 153 -13.79 18.21 -11.52
N THR A 154 -13.03 17.14 -11.37
CA THR A 154 -12.45 16.41 -12.50
C THR A 154 -12.77 14.91 -12.38
N ASN A 155 -13.46 14.37 -13.39
CA ASN A 155 -13.79 12.96 -13.52
C ASN A 155 -13.07 12.39 -14.75
N ILE A 156 -12.36 11.28 -14.55
CA ILE A 156 -11.60 10.60 -15.60
C ILE A 156 -12.12 9.18 -15.71
N GLY A 157 -12.50 8.77 -16.92
CA GLY A 157 -12.85 7.38 -17.18
C GLY A 157 -14.28 7.00 -16.87
N GLU A 158 -15.25 7.94 -16.90
CA GLU A 158 -16.68 7.56 -16.90
C GLU A 158 -17.07 6.95 -18.26
N GLY A 159 -17.33 5.65 -18.27
CA GLY A 159 -17.70 4.88 -19.47
C GLY A 159 -17.05 3.50 -19.46
N ASN A 160 -17.44 2.62 -20.38
CA ASN A 160 -16.86 1.27 -20.51
C ASN A 160 -15.36 1.35 -20.81
N LEU A 161 -14.56 1.21 -19.77
CA LEU A 161 -13.11 1.21 -19.88
C LEU A 161 -12.61 -0.16 -20.27
N THR A 162 -12.10 -0.27 -21.48
CA THR A 162 -11.33 -1.43 -21.90
C THR A 162 -9.92 -1.41 -21.31
N GLN A 163 -9.53 -2.45 -20.81
CA GLN A 163 -8.40 -3.19 -20.23
C GLN A 163 -7.01 -2.56 -20.07
N SER A 164 -6.66 -1.34 -20.49
CA SER A 164 -5.25 -0.88 -20.35
C SER A 164 -5.01 0.63 -20.37
N SER A 165 -5.98 1.45 -20.06
CA SER A 165 -5.76 2.90 -20.04
C SER A 165 -5.16 3.37 -18.70
N MET A 166 -4.16 4.24 -18.76
CA MET A 166 -3.70 5.02 -17.63
C MET A 166 -4.58 6.28 -17.50
N GLY A 167 -5.11 6.56 -16.32
CA GLY A 167 -5.88 7.78 -16.09
C GLY A 167 -5.02 9.03 -16.28
N ILE A 168 -4.01 9.18 -15.45
CA ILE A 168 -3.05 10.29 -15.52
C ILE A 168 -1.63 9.74 -15.62
N MET A 169 -0.87 10.24 -16.58
CA MET A 169 0.53 9.89 -16.82
C MET A 169 1.41 11.13 -16.73
N VAL A 170 2.46 11.08 -15.92
CA VAL A 170 3.45 12.15 -15.78
C VAL A 170 4.82 11.57 -16.06
N THR A 171 5.46 11.99 -17.17
CA THR A 171 6.75 11.43 -17.56
C THR A 171 7.81 12.47 -17.82
N GLY A 172 9.02 12.16 -17.38
CA GLY A 172 10.20 13.02 -17.56
C GLY A 172 10.37 14.08 -16.46
N ALA A 173 11.62 14.42 -16.23
CA ALA A 173 11.98 15.43 -15.23
C ALA A 173 11.29 16.77 -15.52
N ALA A 174 10.87 17.47 -14.49
CA ALA A 174 10.13 18.73 -14.53
C ALA A 174 8.70 18.69 -15.11
N SER A 175 8.21 17.55 -15.60
CA SER A 175 6.79 17.40 -15.97
C SER A 175 5.91 17.41 -14.72
N LYS A 176 4.75 18.06 -14.81
CA LYS A 176 3.87 18.26 -13.65
C LYS A 176 2.40 18.09 -14.01
N VAL A 177 1.65 17.46 -13.10
CA VAL A 177 0.19 17.53 -13.07
C VAL A 177 -0.20 18.04 -11.68
N ILE A 178 -0.94 19.13 -11.63
CA ILE A 178 -1.28 19.84 -10.38
C ILE A 178 -2.79 20.07 -10.33
N PHE A 179 -3.44 19.58 -9.31
CA PHE A 179 -4.77 19.98 -8.88
C PHE A 179 -4.61 21.01 -7.77
N THR A 180 -5.09 22.23 -8.01
CA THR A 180 -4.87 23.35 -7.09
C THR A 180 -5.79 23.28 -5.86
N GLU A 181 -5.70 24.27 -4.99
CA GLU A 181 -6.61 24.42 -3.83
C GLU A 181 -8.09 24.64 -4.22
N ASN A 182 -8.37 24.97 -5.48
CA ASN A 182 -9.72 25.14 -6.01
C ASN A 182 -10.33 23.84 -6.56
N ALA A 183 -9.56 22.75 -6.62
CA ALA A 183 -10.06 21.46 -7.07
C ALA A 183 -10.72 20.69 -5.92
N ASP A 184 -12.05 20.67 -5.87
CA ASP A 184 -12.81 20.03 -4.79
C ASP A 184 -12.73 18.51 -4.85
N SER A 185 -12.68 17.93 -6.07
CA SER A 185 -12.60 16.48 -6.22
C SER A 185 -11.89 16.02 -7.49
N LEU A 186 -11.17 14.91 -7.34
CA LEU A 186 -10.62 14.12 -8.43
C LEU A 186 -11.17 12.70 -8.35
N LYS A 187 -11.85 12.25 -9.41
CA LYS A 187 -12.26 10.86 -9.58
C LYS A 187 -11.60 10.25 -10.79
N ILE A 188 -10.94 9.10 -10.61
CA ILE A 188 -10.31 8.33 -11.69
C ILE A 188 -10.86 6.92 -11.69
N ASN A 189 -11.37 6.49 -12.84
CA ASN A 189 -11.72 5.11 -13.10
C ASN A 189 -10.92 4.62 -14.32
N SER A 190 -9.85 3.86 -14.10
CA SER A 190 -8.96 3.40 -15.17
C SER A 190 -8.15 2.18 -14.72
N ALA A 191 -7.49 1.52 -15.67
CA ALA A 191 -6.66 0.35 -15.39
C ALA A 191 -5.48 0.65 -14.45
N THR A 192 -4.79 1.77 -14.69
CA THR A 192 -3.82 2.39 -13.78
C THR A 192 -4.30 3.80 -13.52
N GLY A 193 -4.54 4.16 -12.26
CA GLY A 193 -5.09 5.48 -11.94
C GLY A 193 -4.09 6.59 -12.26
N ILE A 194 -2.96 6.63 -11.57
CA ILE A 194 -1.89 7.62 -11.73
C ILE A 194 -0.57 6.91 -11.93
N TYR A 195 0.16 7.29 -12.99
CA TYR A 195 1.52 6.84 -13.28
C TYR A 195 2.48 8.02 -13.28
N VAL A 196 3.50 7.98 -12.42
CA VAL A 196 4.56 9.00 -12.34
C VAL A 196 5.90 8.37 -12.66
N ASN A 197 6.60 8.88 -13.68
CA ASN A 197 7.93 8.44 -14.06
C ASN A 197 8.86 9.65 -14.26
N GLY A 198 9.52 10.05 -13.18
CA GLY A 198 10.48 11.15 -13.17
C GLY A 198 9.91 12.56 -13.08
N GLY A 199 8.56 12.71 -13.06
CA GLY A 199 7.87 13.99 -12.90
C GLY A 199 7.26 14.17 -11.51
N SER A 200 6.24 15.03 -11.39
CA SER A 200 5.49 15.24 -10.15
C SER A 200 3.99 15.30 -10.39
N PHE A 201 3.26 14.73 -9.44
CA PHE A 201 1.81 14.85 -9.35
C PHE A 201 1.43 15.44 -8.00
N SER A 202 0.50 16.42 -7.97
CA SER A 202 -0.07 16.91 -6.72
C SER A 202 -1.58 17.18 -6.80
N PHE A 203 -2.26 16.90 -5.68
CA PHE A 203 -3.60 17.34 -5.37
C PHE A 203 -3.50 18.19 -4.10
N ASP A 204 -3.68 19.52 -4.24
CA ASP A 204 -3.27 20.48 -3.21
C ASP A 204 -4.43 20.99 -2.32
N ASN A 205 -5.71 20.71 -2.67
CA ASN A 205 -6.85 21.11 -1.86
C ASN A 205 -6.97 20.26 -0.58
N THR A 206 -6.82 20.91 0.59
CA THR A 206 -6.91 20.26 1.90
C THR A 206 -8.35 19.88 2.31
N GLU A 207 -9.36 20.47 1.69
CA GLU A 207 -10.77 20.16 1.91
C GLU A 207 -11.35 19.22 0.85
N GLY A 208 -10.60 18.96 -0.20
CA GLY A 208 -11.01 18.14 -1.32
C GLY A 208 -10.94 16.63 -1.08
N SER A 209 -11.24 15.87 -2.12
CA SER A 209 -11.19 14.41 -2.06
C SER A 209 -10.63 13.80 -3.35
N VAL A 210 -9.92 12.67 -3.19
CA VAL A 210 -9.39 11.88 -4.29
C VAL A 210 -9.96 10.47 -4.23
N LEU A 211 -10.57 10.03 -5.33
CA LEU A 211 -11.09 8.67 -5.51
C LEU A 211 -10.48 8.05 -6.77
N ILE A 212 -9.75 6.97 -6.59
CA ILE A 212 -9.20 6.16 -7.68
C ILE A 212 -9.81 4.77 -7.59
N GLU A 213 -10.54 4.38 -8.62
CA GLU A 213 -11.17 3.07 -8.71
C GLU A 213 -10.74 2.39 -10.02
N ASN A 214 -10.15 1.21 -9.91
CA ASN A 214 -9.93 0.36 -11.05
C ASN A 214 -11.13 -0.58 -11.13
N ASN A 215 -12.00 -0.41 -12.12
CA ASN A 215 -13.15 -1.28 -12.28
C ASN A 215 -12.75 -2.56 -13.02
N PRO A 216 -12.70 -3.73 -12.36
CA PRO A 216 -12.29 -4.98 -12.96
C PRO A 216 -13.42 -5.79 -13.61
N GLU A 217 -14.69 -5.33 -13.61
CA GLU A 217 -15.83 -6.11 -14.10
C GLU A 217 -15.67 -6.64 -15.54
N ASP A 218 -14.82 -6.01 -16.37
CA ASP A 218 -14.54 -6.44 -17.73
C ASP A 218 -13.17 -7.12 -17.92
N ARG A 219 -12.41 -7.39 -16.85
CA ARG A 219 -11.06 -7.94 -16.98
C ARG A 219 -11.07 -9.47 -16.94
N LYS A 220 -11.10 -10.06 -18.11
CA LYS A 220 -10.62 -11.43 -18.28
C LYS A 220 -9.12 -11.45 -18.03
N ARG A 221 -8.68 -12.01 -16.88
CA ARG A 221 -7.30 -12.47 -16.60
C ARG A 221 -6.18 -11.58 -17.15
N ASP A 222 -5.25 -11.29 -16.34
CA ASP A 222 -3.99 -10.61 -16.54
C ASP A 222 -4.03 -9.09 -16.35
N THR A 223 -3.46 -8.70 -15.22
CA THR A 223 -2.93 -7.38 -14.95
C THR A 223 -3.95 -6.27 -14.66
N GLY A 224 -4.62 -6.35 -13.53
CA GLY A 224 -5.07 -5.14 -12.86
C GLY A 224 -3.86 -4.25 -12.59
N GLY A 225 -3.74 -3.12 -13.27
CA GLY A 225 -2.69 -2.15 -12.97
C GLY A 225 -2.84 -1.61 -11.56
N PRO A 226 -1.80 -1.01 -10.98
CA PRO A 226 -1.89 -0.36 -9.69
C PRO A 226 -2.80 0.87 -9.72
N GLY A 227 -3.40 1.19 -8.59
CA GLY A 227 -4.14 2.45 -8.45
C GLY A 227 -3.20 3.64 -8.65
N ILE A 228 -2.04 3.60 -8.01
CA ILE A 228 -0.94 4.53 -8.22
C ILE A 228 0.33 3.73 -8.48
N GLU A 229 1.09 4.14 -9.52
CA GLU A 229 2.43 3.63 -9.78
C GLU A 229 3.43 4.78 -9.85
N VAL A 230 4.52 4.68 -9.09
CA VAL A 230 5.62 5.65 -9.11
C VAL A 230 6.91 4.93 -9.47
N ALA A 231 7.51 5.34 -10.60
CA ALA A 231 8.77 4.84 -11.11
C ALA A 231 9.79 5.99 -11.21
N GLY A 232 10.11 6.59 -10.08
CA GLY A 232 10.88 7.82 -9.95
C GLY A 232 10.01 9.09 -10.00
N GLY A 233 10.25 10.02 -9.08
CA GLY A 233 9.54 11.28 -8.99
C GLY A 233 8.76 11.47 -7.70
N SER A 234 7.75 12.34 -7.72
CA SER A 234 6.99 12.68 -6.53
C SER A 234 5.48 12.68 -6.76
N LEU A 235 4.77 12.25 -5.71
CA LEU A 235 3.32 12.30 -5.63
C LEU A 235 2.92 12.89 -4.27
N THR A 236 2.01 13.86 -4.28
CA THR A 236 1.43 14.44 -3.05
C THR A 236 -0.09 14.49 -3.18
N LEU A 237 -0.80 13.88 -2.23
CA LEU A 237 -2.24 13.91 -2.14
C LEU A 237 -2.65 14.52 -0.81
N LYS A 238 -3.19 15.74 -0.85
CA LYS A 238 -3.85 16.39 0.28
C LYS A 238 -5.35 16.14 0.23
N GLY A 239 -6.08 16.57 1.24
CA GLY A 239 -7.54 16.49 1.26
C GLY A 239 -8.10 15.92 2.55
N ARG A 240 -9.42 15.88 2.63
CA ARG A 240 -10.11 15.19 3.71
C ARG A 240 -10.00 13.68 3.59
N GLU A 241 -10.10 13.18 2.37
CA GLU A 241 -10.08 11.73 2.13
C GLU A 241 -9.41 11.39 0.80
N THR A 242 -8.53 10.39 0.84
CA THR A 242 -7.98 9.71 -0.33
C THR A 242 -8.40 8.25 -0.31
N VAL A 243 -9.09 7.80 -1.34
CA VAL A 243 -9.55 6.41 -1.49
C VAL A 243 -8.98 5.82 -2.78
N ILE A 244 -8.29 4.71 -2.66
CA ILE A 244 -7.75 3.96 -3.80
C ILE A 244 -8.20 2.52 -3.70
N LYS A 245 -8.90 2.04 -4.73
CA LYS A 245 -9.41 0.67 -4.82
C LYS A 245 -9.02 0.04 -6.14
N THR A 246 -8.34 -1.09 -6.08
CA THR A 246 -7.89 -1.83 -7.27
C THR A 246 -8.47 -3.24 -7.34
N THR A 247 -9.37 -3.61 -6.43
CA THR A 247 -10.06 -4.91 -6.42
C THR A 247 -11.54 -4.72 -6.61
N ASP A 248 -12.20 -5.74 -7.19
CA ASP A 248 -13.64 -5.87 -7.12
C ASP A 248 -14.12 -6.28 -5.71
N ALA A 249 -15.44 -6.35 -5.52
CA ALA A 249 -16.04 -6.75 -4.25
C ALA A 249 -15.71 -8.20 -3.87
N ASP A 250 -15.38 -9.05 -4.83
CA ASP A 250 -15.08 -10.46 -4.65
C ASP A 250 -13.59 -10.74 -4.49
N GLY A 251 -12.72 -9.74 -4.66
CA GLY A 251 -11.26 -9.84 -4.53
C GLY A 251 -10.59 -10.67 -5.62
N THR A 252 -11.24 -10.80 -6.78
CA THR A 252 -10.81 -11.75 -7.80
C THR A 252 -9.70 -11.26 -8.70
N VAL A 253 -9.49 -9.97 -8.87
CA VAL A 253 -8.33 -9.44 -9.64
C VAL A 253 -8.00 -8.04 -9.18
N GLY A 254 -6.75 -7.78 -8.84
CA GLY A 254 -6.34 -6.43 -8.51
C GLY A 254 -4.83 -6.30 -8.39
N GLY A 255 -4.31 -5.25 -8.97
CA GLY A 255 -2.95 -4.81 -8.71
C GLY A 255 -2.79 -4.29 -7.29
N ALA A 256 -1.60 -3.81 -6.95
CA ALA A 256 -1.39 -3.07 -5.72
C ALA A 256 -2.23 -1.78 -5.71
N ALA A 257 -2.74 -1.35 -4.55
CA ALA A 257 -3.32 0.00 -4.50
C ALA A 257 -2.24 1.05 -4.80
N VAL A 258 -1.04 0.87 -4.25
CA VAL A 258 0.14 1.70 -4.53
C VAL A 258 1.31 0.79 -4.87
N SER A 259 1.92 1.00 -6.01
CA SER A 259 3.14 0.33 -6.46
C SER A 259 4.27 1.33 -6.65
N VAL A 260 5.44 1.01 -6.12
CA VAL A 260 6.67 1.75 -6.38
C VAL A 260 7.61 0.82 -7.09
N THR A 261 7.89 1.14 -8.34
CA THR A 261 8.82 0.40 -9.20
C THR A 261 10.01 1.30 -9.47
N GLU A 262 11.10 1.08 -8.75
CA GLU A 262 12.27 1.95 -8.88
C GLU A 262 12.99 1.71 -10.19
N ARG A 263 13.41 2.79 -10.82
CA ARG A 263 14.21 2.68 -12.03
C ARG A 263 15.51 3.44 -11.99
N ASP A 264 15.55 4.69 -11.60
CA ASP A 264 16.81 5.47 -11.61
C ASP A 264 16.74 6.72 -10.72
N LYS A 265 15.66 6.93 -9.98
CA LYS A 265 15.39 8.18 -9.25
C LYS A 265 14.67 7.93 -7.94
N ASP A 266 14.86 8.83 -7.00
CA ASP A 266 14.14 8.83 -5.74
C ASP A 266 12.62 8.86 -5.95
N ASN A 267 11.90 8.14 -5.10
CA ASN A 267 10.45 8.11 -5.04
C ASN A 267 9.98 8.79 -3.75
N ILE A 268 9.13 9.79 -3.87
CA ILE A 268 8.56 10.50 -2.73
C ILE A 268 7.04 10.49 -2.87
N LEU A 269 6.36 9.76 -2.00
CA LEU A 269 4.92 9.69 -1.96
C LEU A 269 4.42 10.25 -0.62
N ASN A 270 3.64 11.32 -0.67
CA ASN A 270 3.04 11.95 0.49
C ASN A 270 1.51 11.85 0.42
N PHE A 271 0.93 11.08 1.31
CA PHE A 271 -0.50 11.00 1.56
C PHE A 271 -0.82 11.92 2.76
N GLU A 272 -1.14 13.18 2.47
CA GLU A 272 -1.37 14.23 3.47
C GLU A 272 -2.87 14.42 3.78
N ALA A 273 -3.73 13.57 3.25
CA ALA A 273 -5.15 13.56 3.58
C ALA A 273 -5.40 13.20 5.06
N ASP A 274 -6.47 13.74 5.65
CA ASP A 274 -6.88 13.39 7.02
C ASP A 274 -7.13 11.90 7.17
N LYS A 275 -7.64 11.27 6.10
CA LYS A 275 -7.89 9.85 6.02
C LYS A 275 -7.46 9.27 4.67
N THR A 276 -6.70 8.18 4.71
CA THR A 276 -6.28 7.43 3.52
C THR A 276 -6.77 5.99 3.60
N ILE A 277 -7.47 5.54 2.56
CA ILE A 277 -7.97 4.17 2.42
C ILE A 277 -7.38 3.57 1.15
N LEU A 278 -6.57 2.53 1.30
CA LEU A 278 -5.98 1.79 0.20
C LEU A 278 -6.53 0.36 0.21
N THR A 279 -7.10 -0.07 -0.91
CA THR A 279 -7.57 -1.45 -1.08
C THR A 279 -6.96 -2.01 -2.36
N GLY A 280 -6.06 -2.95 -2.20
CA GLY A 280 -5.37 -3.64 -3.29
C GLY A 280 -5.76 -5.11 -3.38
N GLY A 281 -5.42 -5.76 -4.47
CA GLY A 281 -5.50 -7.21 -4.63
C GLY A 281 -4.40 -7.91 -3.84
N ALA A 282 -3.35 -8.36 -4.52
CA ALA A 282 -2.24 -9.02 -3.83
C ALA A 282 -1.52 -8.11 -2.81
N PHE A 283 -1.49 -6.79 -3.07
CA PHE A 283 -0.81 -5.83 -2.21
C PHE A 283 -1.63 -4.57 -1.98
N GLY A 284 -1.65 -4.08 -0.76
CA GLY A 284 -2.06 -2.70 -0.49
C GLY A 284 -0.98 -1.72 -0.96
N ILE A 285 0.22 -1.85 -0.44
CA ILE A 285 1.43 -1.15 -0.89
C ILE A 285 2.47 -2.20 -1.30
N TYR A 286 3.07 -2.01 -2.47
CA TYR A 286 4.14 -2.83 -2.99
C TYR A 286 5.33 -1.98 -3.41
N VAL A 287 6.49 -2.18 -2.77
CA VAL A 287 7.76 -1.58 -3.17
C VAL A 287 8.66 -2.66 -3.72
N ASP A 288 8.84 -2.66 -5.04
CA ASP A 288 9.65 -3.66 -5.76
C ASP A 288 11.07 -3.16 -5.99
N GLY A 289 12.04 -3.94 -5.54
CA GLY A 289 13.46 -3.66 -5.72
C GLY A 289 14.18 -4.53 -6.75
N SER A 290 13.43 -5.35 -7.48
CA SER A 290 14.04 -6.35 -8.38
C SER A 290 14.77 -5.75 -9.59
N LEU A 291 14.57 -4.47 -9.89
CA LEU A 291 15.08 -3.81 -11.10
C LEU A 291 16.26 -2.87 -10.87
N VAL A 292 16.76 -2.75 -9.65
CA VAL A 292 17.81 -1.78 -9.31
C VAL A 292 19.18 -2.43 -9.24
N ASN A 293 20.16 -1.73 -9.80
CA ASN A 293 21.55 -2.06 -9.61
C ASN A 293 21.92 -1.85 -8.12
N PRO A 294 22.48 -2.84 -7.41
CA PRO A 294 22.81 -2.70 -5.98
C PRO A 294 23.77 -1.54 -5.64
N ALA A 295 24.36 -0.90 -6.64
CA ALA A 295 25.24 0.24 -6.47
C ALA A 295 24.51 1.60 -6.42
N ASP A 296 23.21 1.64 -6.74
CA ASP A 296 22.45 2.88 -6.79
C ASP A 296 21.84 3.20 -5.41
N THR A 297 22.04 4.41 -4.92
CA THR A 297 21.53 4.90 -3.63
C THR A 297 20.14 5.54 -3.76
N ILE A 298 19.23 4.87 -4.46
CA ILE A 298 17.86 5.36 -4.67
C ILE A 298 17.07 5.27 -3.36
N LYS A 299 16.27 6.29 -3.06
CA LYS A 299 15.47 6.36 -1.85
C LYS A 299 13.99 6.35 -2.16
N THR A 300 13.26 5.46 -1.51
CA THR A 300 11.81 5.47 -1.52
C THR A 300 11.28 5.91 -0.16
N ASN A 301 10.49 6.99 -0.16
CA ASN A 301 9.82 7.47 1.04
C ASN A 301 8.31 7.52 0.76
N ILE A 302 7.53 6.81 1.58
CA ILE A 302 6.07 6.82 1.55
C ILE A 302 5.58 7.32 2.89
N ASN A 303 4.94 8.47 2.93
CA ASN A 303 4.52 9.15 4.15
C ASN A 303 3.00 9.28 4.21
N PHE A 304 2.43 8.91 5.34
CA PHE A 304 1.00 9.07 5.66
C PHE A 304 0.86 10.00 6.86
N SER A 305 0.19 11.13 6.67
CA SER A 305 0.00 12.14 7.72
C SER A 305 -1.28 11.95 8.52
N GLY A 306 -2.34 11.39 7.92
CA GLY A 306 -3.64 11.12 8.53
C GLY A 306 -3.84 9.68 8.96
N GLU A 307 -5.06 9.37 9.40
CA GLU A 307 -5.49 8.00 9.67
C GLU A 307 -5.38 7.14 8.41
N THR A 308 -4.81 5.95 8.54
CA THR A 308 -4.51 5.12 7.37
C THR A 308 -5.09 3.72 7.53
N GLN A 309 -5.81 3.28 6.51
CA GLN A 309 -6.34 1.92 6.38
C GLN A 309 -5.81 1.31 5.08
N ILE A 310 -5.10 0.20 5.18
CA ILE A 310 -4.53 -0.51 4.04
C ILE A 310 -5.03 -1.93 4.05
N THR A 311 -5.72 -2.33 2.99
CA THR A 311 -6.25 -3.67 2.82
C THR A 311 -5.66 -4.31 1.57
N ALA A 312 -5.16 -5.52 1.71
CA ALA A 312 -4.92 -6.45 0.62
C ALA A 312 -5.97 -7.55 0.67
N TYR A 313 -6.59 -7.83 -0.46
CA TYR A 313 -7.64 -8.84 -0.56
C TYR A 313 -7.45 -9.68 -1.82
N ASN A 314 -7.04 -10.93 -1.67
CA ASN A 314 -6.78 -11.83 -2.77
C ASN A 314 -7.53 -13.14 -2.62
N ASN A 315 -8.51 -13.37 -3.49
CA ASN A 315 -9.26 -14.62 -3.60
C ASN A 315 -8.91 -15.44 -4.84
N ASP A 316 -7.97 -14.99 -5.64
CA ASP A 316 -7.82 -15.40 -7.02
C ASP A 316 -7.02 -16.69 -7.14
N GLY A 317 -6.75 -17.51 -6.43
CA GLY A 317 -6.16 -18.83 -6.64
C GLY A 317 -5.16 -19.04 -7.77
N LEU A 318 -4.75 -17.98 -8.43
CA LEU A 318 -4.11 -18.06 -9.73
C LEU A 318 -2.59 -18.11 -9.69
N ASP A 319 -1.91 -17.83 -8.58
CA ASP A 319 -0.46 -17.90 -8.56
C ASP A 319 0.11 -18.44 -7.26
N ASP A 320 0.91 -19.49 -7.40
CA ASP A 320 1.62 -20.20 -6.33
C ASP A 320 2.64 -19.34 -5.54
N TYR A 321 2.84 -18.07 -5.92
CA TYR A 321 3.92 -17.22 -5.38
C TYR A 321 3.50 -15.84 -4.87
N VAL A 322 2.31 -15.35 -5.21
CA VAL A 322 1.90 -13.99 -4.83
C VAL A 322 1.04 -14.06 -3.57
N GLY A 323 1.57 -13.58 -2.47
CA GLY A 323 0.86 -13.48 -1.21
C GLY A 323 -0.21 -12.38 -1.22
N CYS A 324 -0.94 -12.30 -0.13
CA CYS A 324 -1.83 -11.19 0.18
C CYS A 324 -1.18 -10.37 1.29
N VAL A 325 -0.60 -9.21 0.96
CA VAL A 325 0.20 -8.42 1.91
C VAL A 325 -0.25 -6.97 1.93
N ALA A 326 -0.68 -6.46 3.09
CA ALA A 326 -1.13 -5.08 3.16
C ALA A 326 0.01 -4.10 2.88
N VAL A 327 1.20 -4.29 3.47
CA VAL A 327 2.40 -3.49 3.20
C VAL A 327 3.58 -4.39 2.92
N CYS A 328 4.12 -4.32 1.73
CA CYS A 328 5.25 -5.12 1.27
C CYS A 328 6.39 -4.24 0.77
N ALA A 329 7.59 -4.35 1.37
CA ALA A 329 8.78 -3.67 0.92
C ALA A 329 9.95 -4.66 0.84
N TYR A 330 10.40 -4.92 -0.38
CA TYR A 330 11.54 -5.80 -0.68
C TYR A 330 12.83 -5.05 -1.02
N PHE A 331 12.79 -3.72 -1.01
CA PHE A 331 13.89 -2.89 -1.51
C PHE A 331 14.77 -2.34 -0.40
N PRO A 332 16.11 -2.25 -0.57
CA PRO A 332 16.97 -1.56 0.38
C PRO A 332 16.57 -0.08 0.55
N ASP A 333 16.56 0.39 1.79
CA ASP A 333 16.31 1.79 2.15
C ASP A 333 14.90 2.35 1.85
N ALA A 334 13.90 1.52 1.52
CA ALA A 334 12.53 1.98 1.47
C ALA A 334 12.02 2.33 2.89
N LYS A 335 11.38 3.50 3.01
CA LYS A 335 10.83 4.00 4.27
C LYS A 335 9.34 4.24 4.14
N ILE A 336 8.56 3.59 4.99
CA ILE A 336 7.11 3.73 5.05
C ILE A 336 6.76 4.28 6.42
N ASN A 337 6.17 5.48 6.47
CA ASN A 337 5.95 6.23 7.70
C ASN A 337 4.48 6.54 7.91
N PHE A 338 3.93 6.16 9.05
CA PHE A 338 2.58 6.49 9.50
C PHE A 338 2.66 7.45 10.68
N ALA A 339 2.21 8.69 10.50
CA ALA A 339 2.19 9.70 11.56
C ALA A 339 1.01 9.52 12.54
N LYS A 340 -0.07 8.87 12.10
CA LYS A 340 -1.24 8.52 12.89
C LYS A 340 -1.37 7.00 13.01
N GLN A 341 -2.45 6.54 13.63
CA GLN A 341 -2.75 5.12 13.72
C GLN A 341 -2.89 4.51 12.31
N ALA A 342 -2.29 3.35 12.10
CA ALA A 342 -2.42 2.57 10.88
C ALA A 342 -3.13 1.24 11.15
N VAL A 343 -4.03 0.87 10.25
CA VAL A 343 -4.70 -0.43 10.25
C VAL A 343 -4.34 -1.16 8.96
N LEU A 344 -3.66 -2.29 9.10
CA LEU A 344 -3.22 -3.16 8.02
C LEU A 344 -4.07 -4.42 8.01
N THR A 345 -4.74 -4.70 6.92
CA THR A 345 -5.59 -5.89 6.77
C THR A 345 -5.11 -6.71 5.57
N ALA A 346 -4.91 -8.00 5.77
CA ALA A 346 -4.62 -8.93 4.70
C ALA A 346 -5.59 -10.11 4.79
N GLU A 347 -6.36 -10.35 3.74
CA GLU A 347 -7.35 -11.42 3.71
C GLU A 347 -7.25 -12.23 2.42
N THR A 348 -7.13 -13.56 2.57
CA THR A 348 -7.23 -14.52 1.47
C THR A 348 -8.10 -15.70 1.88
N ASN A 349 -9.05 -16.05 1.05
CA ASN A 349 -9.92 -17.23 1.26
C ASN A 349 -9.45 -18.46 0.46
N ASN A 350 -8.31 -18.34 -0.23
CA ASN A 350 -7.80 -19.39 -1.07
C ASN A 350 -6.88 -20.36 -0.32
N ASN A 351 -7.08 -21.65 -0.53
CA ASN A 351 -6.30 -22.74 0.07
C ASN A 351 -4.96 -23.01 -0.65
N THR A 352 -4.56 -22.18 -1.59
CA THR A 352 -3.26 -22.33 -2.26
C THR A 352 -2.11 -21.86 -1.35
N LYS A 353 -0.89 -22.27 -1.66
CA LYS A 353 0.35 -22.03 -0.87
C LYS A 353 0.72 -20.55 -0.70
N ASN A 354 -0.22 -19.73 -0.29
CA ASN A 354 -0.05 -18.29 -0.25
C ASN A 354 0.27 -17.78 1.16
N VAL A 355 1.09 -16.75 1.21
CA VAL A 355 1.42 -15.98 2.40
C VAL A 355 0.43 -14.82 2.56
N ALA A 356 -0.21 -14.70 3.71
CA ALA A 356 -0.91 -13.47 4.07
C ALA A 356 -0.10 -12.73 5.15
N ALA A 357 0.08 -11.43 4.98
CA ALA A 357 0.80 -10.63 5.97
C ALA A 357 0.24 -9.21 6.13
N GLY A 358 0.19 -8.72 7.37
CA GLY A 358 -0.09 -7.30 7.62
C GLY A 358 1.06 -6.42 7.12
N ALA A 359 2.29 -6.71 7.52
CA ALA A 359 3.48 -6.07 6.98
C ALA A 359 4.60 -7.09 6.71
N CYS A 360 5.30 -6.92 5.59
CA CYS A 360 6.47 -7.68 5.19
C CYS A 360 7.59 -6.71 4.78
N ILE A 361 8.57 -6.50 5.66
CA ILE A 361 9.64 -5.51 5.51
C ILE A 361 10.97 -6.24 5.40
N GLN A 362 11.65 -6.09 4.27
CA GLN A 362 12.85 -6.85 3.95
C GLN A 362 13.97 -5.97 3.39
N SER A 363 15.17 -6.55 3.30
CA SER A 363 16.33 -5.99 2.60
C SER A 363 16.75 -4.59 3.06
N GLY A 364 16.66 -4.28 4.36
CA GLY A 364 17.05 -2.98 4.91
C GLY A 364 15.96 -1.91 4.85
N SER A 365 14.76 -2.23 4.40
CA SER A 365 13.60 -1.33 4.44
C SER A 365 13.10 -1.07 5.86
N SER A 366 12.32 0.00 6.04
CA SER A 366 11.72 0.30 7.34
C SER A 366 10.22 0.67 7.24
N LEU A 367 9.49 0.28 8.28
CA LEU A 367 8.12 0.74 8.55
C LEU A 367 8.11 1.38 9.94
N THR A 368 7.63 2.62 10.00
CA THR A 368 7.50 3.36 11.27
C THR A 368 6.05 3.77 11.47
N ALA A 369 5.48 3.51 12.66
CA ALA A 369 4.15 3.96 13.05
C ALA A 369 4.24 4.74 14.38
N GLN A 370 3.83 6.02 14.36
CA GLN A 370 4.03 6.92 15.51
C GLN A 370 2.90 6.87 16.55
N GLN A 371 1.69 6.41 16.19
CA GLN A 371 0.52 6.41 17.09
C GLN A 371 -0.20 5.05 17.16
N GLY A 372 0.55 3.97 16.99
CA GLY A 372 0.05 2.60 17.02
C GLY A 372 -0.17 1.96 15.67
N LEU A 373 -0.20 0.65 15.69
CA LEU A 373 -0.39 -0.20 14.51
C LEU A 373 -1.33 -1.37 14.84
N GLN A 374 -2.32 -1.58 14.01
CA GLN A 374 -3.15 -2.78 14.07
C GLN A 374 -2.92 -3.60 12.80
N ALA A 375 -2.60 -4.88 12.95
CA ALA A 375 -2.48 -5.83 11.84
C ALA A 375 -3.53 -6.94 12.00
N ASN A 376 -4.44 -7.04 11.04
CA ASN A 376 -5.48 -8.06 10.97
C ASN A 376 -5.19 -8.96 9.76
N VAL A 377 -4.93 -10.22 10.00
CA VAL A 377 -4.59 -11.18 8.95
C VAL A 377 -5.52 -12.38 9.01
N LYS A 378 -6.14 -12.69 7.89
CA LYS A 378 -6.96 -13.88 7.72
C LYS A 378 -6.48 -14.64 6.50
N THR A 379 -6.11 -15.89 6.68
CA THR A 379 -5.60 -16.73 5.59
C THR A 379 -6.24 -18.12 5.61
N ALA A 380 -6.54 -18.64 4.45
CA ALA A 380 -6.80 -20.05 4.24
C ALA A 380 -5.54 -20.80 3.77
N GLY A 381 -4.47 -20.07 3.40
CA GLY A 381 -3.22 -20.61 2.87
C GLY A 381 -2.23 -21.08 3.93
N ASP A 382 -1.00 -21.39 3.49
CA ASP A 382 0.03 -22.06 4.30
C ASP A 382 0.61 -21.20 5.42
N TYR A 383 0.67 -19.86 5.23
CA TYR A 383 1.33 -18.96 6.19
C TYR A 383 0.56 -17.67 6.44
N GLY A 384 0.42 -17.31 7.73
CA GLY A 384 -0.09 -16.02 8.18
C GLY A 384 0.93 -15.27 9.04
N TYR A 385 1.31 -14.06 8.64
CA TYR A 385 2.19 -13.19 9.41
C TYR A 385 1.45 -11.90 9.80
N GLY A 386 1.47 -11.56 11.09
CA GLY A 386 1.02 -10.22 11.47
C GLY A 386 2.01 -9.16 11.04
N LEU A 387 3.20 -9.15 11.65
CA LEU A 387 4.33 -8.29 11.30
C LEU A 387 5.58 -9.14 11.05
N PHE A 388 6.19 -8.97 9.90
CA PHE A 388 7.38 -9.70 9.50
C PHE A 388 8.49 -8.76 9.04
N ALA A 389 9.64 -8.81 9.70
CA ALA A 389 10.85 -8.14 9.28
C ALA A 389 11.95 -9.15 8.99
N SER A 390 12.68 -9.01 7.87
CA SER A 390 13.70 -9.97 7.45
C SER A 390 14.92 -9.28 6.81
N GLY A 391 16.08 -9.77 7.17
CA GLY A 391 17.37 -9.28 6.67
C GLY A 391 17.94 -8.13 7.49
N SER A 392 19.27 -8.05 7.53
CA SER A 392 19.99 -7.02 8.28
C SER A 392 19.57 -5.62 7.84
N GLY A 393 19.34 -4.72 8.81
CA GLY A 393 18.88 -3.35 8.58
C GLY A 393 17.37 -3.19 8.39
N SER A 394 16.61 -4.29 8.21
CA SER A 394 15.15 -4.22 8.14
C SER A 394 14.56 -3.90 9.51
N LEU A 395 13.62 -2.95 9.56
CA LEU A 395 13.08 -2.43 10.80
C LEU A 395 11.55 -2.24 10.71
N ILE A 396 10.83 -2.76 11.71
CA ILE A 396 9.48 -2.31 12.04
C ILE A 396 9.57 -1.60 13.39
N ASP A 397 9.17 -0.33 13.45
CA ASP A 397 9.23 0.49 14.66
C ASP A 397 7.86 1.13 14.94
N VAL A 398 7.21 0.70 16.00
CA VAL A 398 5.87 1.13 16.38
C VAL A 398 5.88 1.83 17.71
N THR A 399 5.44 3.07 17.73
CA THR A 399 5.18 3.82 18.97
C THR A 399 3.67 3.78 19.28
N GLY A 400 3.32 3.49 20.53
CA GLY A 400 1.94 3.28 20.97
C GLY A 400 1.50 1.82 20.86
N LEU A 401 0.20 1.57 20.93
CA LEU A 401 -0.35 0.21 20.96
C LEU A 401 -0.07 -0.54 19.66
N THR A 402 0.52 -1.71 19.77
CA THR A 402 0.61 -2.68 18.69
C THR A 402 -0.41 -3.80 18.92
N ALA A 403 -1.37 -3.95 18.00
CA ALA A 403 -2.35 -5.03 18.05
C ALA A 403 -2.21 -5.92 16.79
N VAL A 404 -2.01 -7.21 17.00
CA VAL A 404 -1.84 -8.19 15.92
C VAL A 404 -2.86 -9.31 16.12
N ASP A 405 -3.69 -9.52 15.12
CA ASP A 405 -4.66 -10.62 15.08
C ASP A 405 -4.46 -11.43 13.79
N VAL A 406 -4.13 -12.71 13.93
CA VAL A 406 -3.88 -13.60 12.79
C VAL A 406 -4.72 -14.85 12.92
N VAL A 407 -5.56 -15.10 11.92
CA VAL A 407 -6.42 -16.28 11.85
C VAL A 407 -6.11 -17.09 10.61
N SER A 408 -5.94 -18.41 10.77
CA SER A 408 -5.75 -19.36 9.66
C SER A 408 -6.65 -20.56 9.78
N GLY A 409 -7.13 -21.08 8.65
CA GLY A 409 -7.81 -22.36 8.59
C GLY A 409 -6.86 -23.53 8.89
N SER A 410 -5.77 -23.64 8.16
CA SER A 410 -4.84 -24.79 8.29
C SER A 410 -3.36 -24.38 8.32
N GLY A 411 -3.03 -23.15 7.98
CA GLY A 411 -1.66 -22.69 7.83
C GLY A 411 -0.95 -22.35 9.13
N GLU A 412 0.36 -22.22 9.04
CA GLU A 412 1.22 -21.77 10.13
C GLU A 412 1.03 -20.27 10.38
N ILE A 413 0.93 -19.88 11.63
CA ILE A 413 0.79 -18.48 12.05
C ILE A 413 2.02 -18.02 12.80
N ARG A 414 2.46 -16.80 12.49
CA ARG A 414 3.49 -16.06 13.21
C ARG A 414 2.96 -14.65 13.47
N GLY A 415 2.65 -14.35 14.71
CA GLY A 415 2.10 -13.02 15.06
C GLY A 415 3.08 -11.92 14.73
N VAL A 416 4.25 -11.91 15.33
CA VAL A 416 5.34 -10.95 15.08
C VAL A 416 6.66 -11.71 14.91
N GLN A 417 7.38 -11.42 13.83
CA GLN A 417 8.65 -12.09 13.55
C GLN A 417 9.77 -11.11 13.16
N GLY A 418 10.92 -11.22 13.86
CA GLY A 418 12.21 -10.69 13.43
C GLY A 418 13.11 -11.83 12.93
N PHE A 419 13.59 -11.74 11.69
CA PHE A 419 14.34 -12.80 11.03
C PHE A 419 15.64 -12.29 10.41
N SER A 420 16.71 -13.08 10.51
CA SER A 420 17.98 -12.85 9.81
C SER A 420 18.58 -11.46 10.04
N GLY A 421 18.69 -11.04 11.31
CA GLY A 421 19.28 -9.78 11.70
C GLY A 421 18.33 -8.57 11.59
N ALA A 422 17.05 -8.78 11.29
CA ALA A 422 16.04 -7.72 11.31
C ALA A 422 15.55 -7.41 12.74
N GLU A 423 15.01 -6.20 12.91
CA GLU A 423 14.48 -5.74 14.20
C GLU A 423 12.99 -5.40 14.09
N VAL A 424 12.21 -5.83 15.11
CA VAL A 424 10.83 -5.37 15.32
C VAL A 424 10.78 -4.73 16.71
N LYS A 425 10.58 -3.42 16.74
CA LYS A 425 10.50 -2.60 17.97
C LYS A 425 9.07 -2.13 18.19
N MET A 426 8.52 -2.42 19.33
CA MET A 426 7.20 -2.02 19.77
C MET A 426 7.34 -1.21 21.06
N ASN A 427 7.36 0.12 20.92
CA ASN A 427 7.66 1.05 22.03
C ASN A 427 6.44 1.33 22.92
N GLY A 428 5.34 0.62 22.73
CA GLY A 428 4.16 0.65 23.57
C GLY A 428 3.69 -0.75 23.95
N ALA A 429 2.48 -0.84 24.50
CA ALA A 429 1.87 -2.12 24.85
C ALA A 429 1.57 -2.97 23.61
N VAL A 430 1.69 -4.28 23.76
CA VAL A 430 1.52 -5.23 22.65
C VAL A 430 0.43 -6.25 22.95
N LYS A 431 -0.45 -6.47 21.98
CA LYS A 431 -1.42 -7.57 21.99
C LYS A 431 -1.24 -8.41 20.75
N VAL A 432 -0.94 -9.68 20.91
CA VAL A 432 -0.84 -10.65 19.82
C VAL A 432 -1.85 -11.75 20.03
N ALA A 433 -2.74 -11.96 19.07
CA ALA A 433 -3.66 -13.09 19.02
C ALA A 433 -3.40 -13.89 17.75
N GLY A 434 -3.19 -15.20 17.90
CA GLY A 434 -3.04 -16.14 16.79
C GLY A 434 -3.99 -17.32 16.97
N LYS A 435 -4.77 -17.66 15.93
CA LYS A 435 -5.64 -18.83 15.91
C LYS A 435 -5.52 -19.59 14.61
N SER A 436 -5.19 -20.89 14.67
CA SER A 436 -5.23 -21.82 13.55
C SER A 436 -6.06 -23.05 13.87
N ASP A 437 -6.85 -23.53 12.91
CA ASP A 437 -7.58 -24.79 13.06
C ASP A 437 -6.65 -26.00 12.87
N GLY A 438 -5.60 -25.88 12.03
CA GLY A 438 -4.70 -26.99 11.69
C GLY A 438 -3.22 -26.77 11.88
N GLY A 439 -2.74 -25.56 11.68
CA GLY A 439 -1.32 -25.23 11.64
C GLY A 439 -0.69 -24.91 12.99
N ALA A 440 0.64 -24.72 12.96
CA ALA A 440 1.36 -24.23 14.11
C ALA A 440 1.10 -22.73 14.36
N VAL A 441 1.09 -22.32 15.62
CA VAL A 441 0.89 -20.90 16.00
C VAL A 441 2.03 -20.43 16.87
N THR A 442 2.71 -19.35 16.47
CA THR A 442 3.73 -18.68 17.27
C THR A 442 3.35 -17.21 17.48
N GLY A 443 3.33 -16.75 18.72
CA GLY A 443 3.01 -15.36 19.05
C GLY A 443 4.13 -14.41 18.63
N LEU A 444 5.27 -14.44 19.32
CA LEU A 444 6.49 -13.67 19.01
C LEU A 444 7.60 -14.63 18.59
N TRP A 445 8.31 -14.30 17.52
CA TRP A 445 9.40 -15.13 17.02
C TRP A 445 10.63 -14.28 16.65
N SER A 446 11.72 -14.51 17.34
CA SER A 446 13.05 -14.04 16.95
C SER A 446 13.87 -15.20 16.41
N TRP A 447 14.37 -15.08 15.17
CA TRP A 447 15.07 -16.18 14.52
C TRP A 447 16.32 -15.69 13.79
N ASN A 448 17.40 -16.49 13.88
CA ASN A 448 18.66 -16.28 13.16
C ASN A 448 19.22 -14.85 13.29
N GLY A 449 19.47 -14.42 14.50
CA GLY A 449 19.96 -13.06 14.82
C GLY A 449 18.89 -11.97 14.77
N GLY A 450 17.64 -12.32 14.44
CA GLY A 450 16.52 -11.38 14.47
C GLY A 450 16.15 -10.96 15.89
N LYS A 451 15.57 -9.78 16.05
CA LYS A 451 15.18 -9.21 17.34
C LYS A 451 13.71 -8.82 17.35
N VAL A 452 13.05 -9.10 18.47
CA VAL A 452 11.70 -8.61 18.80
C VAL A 452 11.76 -7.93 20.16
N GLU A 453 11.55 -6.63 20.20
CA GLU A 453 11.63 -5.81 21.40
C GLU A 453 10.28 -5.17 21.71
N VAL A 454 9.78 -5.35 22.92
CA VAL A 454 8.56 -4.73 23.47
C VAL A 454 8.96 -3.89 24.66
N ALA A 455 8.72 -2.58 24.62
CA ALA A 455 9.14 -1.70 25.71
C ALA A 455 8.21 -1.75 26.92
N GLU A 456 6.92 -2.03 26.70
CA GLU A 456 5.89 -2.05 27.74
C GLU A 456 5.28 -3.45 27.92
N ASP A 457 4.04 -3.52 28.35
CA ASP A 457 3.32 -4.77 28.63
C ASP A 457 3.04 -5.57 27.37
N ALA A 458 3.11 -6.90 27.45
CA ALA A 458 2.78 -7.82 26.39
C ALA A 458 1.67 -8.80 26.77
N GLN A 459 0.66 -8.93 25.92
CA GLN A 459 -0.37 -9.97 26.00
C GLN A 459 -0.27 -10.85 24.74
N ILE A 460 0.03 -12.12 24.93
CA ILE A 460 0.23 -13.07 23.84
C ILE A 460 -0.75 -14.23 24.01
N LYS A 461 -1.62 -14.41 23.03
CA LYS A 461 -2.56 -15.53 22.99
C LYS A 461 -2.37 -16.31 21.70
N ALA A 462 -2.07 -17.59 21.81
CA ALA A 462 -1.91 -18.46 20.67
C ALA A 462 -2.73 -19.75 20.85
N VAL A 463 -3.51 -20.11 19.83
CA VAL A 463 -4.41 -21.27 19.88
C VAL A 463 -4.32 -22.05 18.58
N SER A 464 -4.26 -23.39 18.69
CA SER A 464 -4.40 -24.27 17.54
C SER A 464 -5.25 -25.50 17.91
N ASP A 465 -6.19 -25.84 17.03
CA ASP A 465 -7.06 -27.00 17.29
C ASP A 465 -6.32 -28.33 17.13
N THR A 466 -5.31 -28.41 16.24
CA THR A 466 -4.56 -29.66 16.00
C THR A 466 -3.03 -29.49 16.03
N GLY A 467 -2.52 -28.29 15.77
CA GLY A 467 -1.10 -28.00 15.63
C GLY A 467 -0.37 -27.76 16.94
N THR A 468 0.90 -27.36 16.82
CA THR A 468 1.75 -26.94 17.94
C THR A 468 1.55 -25.45 18.22
N VAL A 469 1.69 -25.05 19.48
CA VAL A 469 1.50 -23.66 19.87
C VAL A 469 2.66 -23.16 20.71
N THR A 470 3.17 -21.98 20.38
CA THR A 470 4.25 -21.33 21.13
C THR A 470 3.93 -19.85 21.35
N GLY A 471 4.04 -19.39 22.59
CA GLY A 471 3.87 -17.97 22.92
C GLY A 471 5.04 -17.14 22.41
N ILE A 472 6.24 -17.42 22.91
CA ILE A 472 7.50 -16.80 22.48
C ILE A 472 8.47 -17.87 22.00
N ASN A 473 9.01 -17.70 20.79
CA ASN A 473 10.06 -18.56 20.24
C ASN A 473 11.31 -17.72 19.94
N SER A 474 12.45 -18.11 20.50
CA SER A 474 13.74 -17.49 20.19
C SER A 474 14.76 -18.54 19.84
N ASN A 475 15.30 -18.50 18.63
CA ASN A 475 16.29 -19.50 18.22
C ASN A 475 17.18 -19.04 17.07
N ASN A 476 18.36 -19.66 16.96
CA ASN A 476 19.34 -19.44 15.91
C ASN A 476 19.58 -20.70 15.04
N ASN A 477 18.64 -21.61 15.01
CA ASN A 477 18.82 -22.90 14.35
C ASN A 477 18.96 -22.74 12.82
N GLY A 478 20.07 -23.20 12.27
CA GLY A 478 20.37 -23.17 10.84
C GLY A 478 20.88 -21.83 10.29
N GLY A 479 21.09 -20.84 11.14
CA GLY A 479 21.59 -19.53 10.73
C GLY A 479 23.11 -19.45 10.65
N THR A 480 23.59 -18.58 9.76
CA THR A 480 25.01 -18.19 9.67
C THR A 480 25.36 -17.01 10.57
N SER A 481 24.35 -16.41 11.22
CA SER A 481 24.56 -15.26 12.11
C SER A 481 25.26 -15.68 13.38
N SER A 482 26.33 -14.98 13.70
CA SER A 482 26.99 -15.06 15.01
C SER A 482 26.17 -14.40 16.12
N ASP A 483 25.21 -13.56 15.75
CA ASP A 483 24.37 -12.82 16.67
C ASP A 483 23.25 -13.70 17.23
N ARG A 484 23.01 -13.55 18.52
CA ARG A 484 21.91 -14.27 19.18
C ARG A 484 20.57 -13.72 18.75
N ALA A 485 19.61 -14.59 18.49
CA ALA A 485 18.22 -14.16 18.36
C ALA A 485 17.70 -13.68 19.72
N LEU A 486 17.00 -12.55 19.78
CA LEU A 486 16.56 -11.92 21.02
C LEU A 486 15.08 -11.58 20.99
N THR A 487 14.35 -12.03 22.01
CA THR A 487 13.04 -11.47 22.37
C THR A 487 13.13 -10.81 23.75
N GLN A 488 12.86 -9.50 23.81
CA GLN A 488 12.90 -8.73 25.06
C GLN A 488 11.54 -8.06 25.31
N ILE A 489 11.03 -8.16 26.56
CA ILE A 489 9.80 -7.49 26.99
C ILE A 489 10.11 -6.68 28.25
N GLY A 490 9.89 -5.35 28.19
CA GLY A 490 10.19 -4.40 29.25
C GLY A 490 9.16 -4.38 30.39
N GLY A 491 7.88 -4.53 30.05
CA GLY A 491 6.76 -4.53 30.99
C GLY A 491 6.31 -5.92 31.43
N ASN A 492 5.10 -5.98 31.97
CA ASN A 492 4.50 -7.25 32.37
C ASN A 492 4.13 -8.11 31.18
N THR A 493 4.25 -9.41 31.33
CA THR A 493 4.03 -10.36 30.26
C THR A 493 2.93 -11.35 30.63
N VAL A 494 1.90 -11.45 29.80
CA VAL A 494 0.87 -12.50 29.91
C VAL A 494 0.92 -13.38 28.66
N ILE A 495 1.15 -14.66 28.85
CA ILE A 495 1.20 -15.66 27.76
C ILE A 495 0.15 -16.74 28.04
N GLU A 496 -0.78 -16.89 27.13
CA GLU A 496 -1.76 -17.96 27.12
C GLU A 496 -1.67 -18.75 25.81
N VAL A 497 -1.25 -20.00 25.90
CA VAL A 497 -1.19 -20.89 24.73
C VAL A 497 -2.02 -22.14 24.96
N ALA A 498 -2.76 -22.54 23.93
CA ALA A 498 -3.61 -23.74 24.00
C ALA A 498 -3.61 -24.49 22.66
N GLY A 499 -3.34 -25.80 22.70
CA GLY A 499 -3.33 -26.62 21.48
C GLY A 499 -3.64 -28.09 21.74
N ALA A 500 -4.03 -28.83 20.70
CA ALA A 500 -4.13 -30.27 20.79
C ALA A 500 -2.76 -30.96 20.67
N GLY A 501 -1.84 -30.39 19.89
CA GLY A 501 -0.45 -30.80 19.82
C GLY A 501 0.35 -30.31 21.02
N SER A 502 1.66 -30.14 20.86
CA SER A 502 2.49 -29.58 21.93
C SER A 502 2.23 -28.09 22.14
N ALA A 503 2.27 -27.63 23.40
CA ALA A 503 2.11 -26.25 23.77
C ALA A 503 3.31 -25.75 24.58
N ALA A 504 3.92 -24.63 24.22
CA ALA A 504 5.01 -24.01 24.96
C ALA A 504 4.71 -22.54 25.19
N GLY A 505 4.75 -22.08 26.44
CA GLY A 505 4.66 -20.66 26.75
C GLY A 505 5.86 -19.92 26.18
N ILE A 506 7.07 -20.35 26.56
CA ILE A 506 8.34 -19.88 26.00
C ILE A 506 9.16 -21.07 25.51
N SER A 507 9.69 -20.98 24.28
CA SER A 507 10.62 -21.92 23.70
C SER A 507 11.89 -21.18 23.26
N CYS A 508 13.03 -21.52 23.87
CA CYS A 508 14.29 -20.86 23.62
C CYS A 508 15.38 -21.90 23.35
N PHE A 509 15.98 -21.89 22.15
CA PHE A 509 16.98 -22.90 21.81
C PHE A 509 18.01 -22.40 20.80
N SER A 510 19.08 -23.18 20.59
CA SER A 510 20.13 -22.89 19.61
C SER A 510 20.65 -21.45 19.70
N ASN A 511 21.10 -21.03 20.89
CA ASN A 511 21.61 -19.68 21.14
C ASN A 511 20.57 -18.55 20.98
N GLY A 512 19.29 -18.82 21.20
CA GLY A 512 18.28 -17.77 21.39
C GLY A 512 18.36 -17.16 22.80
N ASP A 513 17.83 -15.94 22.95
CA ASP A 513 17.66 -15.25 24.23
C ASP A 513 16.22 -14.77 24.38
N VAL A 514 15.65 -14.95 25.57
CA VAL A 514 14.38 -14.36 25.98
C VAL A 514 14.59 -13.62 27.32
N GLU A 515 14.27 -12.33 27.34
CA GLU A 515 14.40 -11.49 28.52
C GLU A 515 13.06 -10.85 28.90
N LEU A 516 12.52 -11.21 30.06
CA LEU A 516 11.32 -10.61 30.63
C LEU A 516 11.72 -9.72 31.81
N LYS A 517 11.57 -8.41 31.66
CA LYS A 517 11.98 -7.42 32.68
C LYS A 517 10.89 -7.17 33.73
N GLY A 518 9.61 -7.33 33.36
CA GLY A 518 8.45 -7.23 34.24
C GLY A 518 8.02 -8.57 34.83
N ALA A 519 6.92 -8.56 35.57
CA ALA A 519 6.30 -9.78 36.08
C ALA A 519 5.70 -10.60 34.93
N ALA A 520 5.70 -11.92 35.05
CA ALA A 520 5.21 -12.79 34.00
C ALA A 520 4.16 -13.80 34.49
N ALA A 521 3.08 -13.97 33.73
CA ALA A 521 2.09 -15.03 33.92
C ALA A 521 2.05 -15.88 32.63
N ILE A 522 2.45 -17.13 32.72
CA ILE A 522 2.61 -18.04 31.62
C ILE A 522 1.70 -19.25 31.79
N LYS A 523 0.76 -19.46 30.90
CA LYS A 523 -0.11 -20.62 30.87
C LYS A 523 0.05 -21.36 29.54
N ALA A 524 0.44 -22.63 29.63
CA ALA A 524 0.53 -23.53 28.49
C ALA A 524 -0.40 -24.73 28.70
N THR A 525 -1.28 -25.01 27.74
CA THR A 525 -2.23 -26.10 27.79
C THR A 525 -2.18 -26.94 26.53
N SER A 526 -1.97 -28.24 26.69
CA SER A 526 -2.07 -29.21 25.61
C SER A 526 -3.15 -30.25 25.92
N THR A 527 -3.96 -30.63 24.94
CA THR A 527 -4.94 -31.70 25.18
C THR A 527 -4.37 -33.11 24.94
N LYS A 528 -3.41 -33.26 24.03
CA LYS A 528 -2.84 -34.55 23.63
C LYS A 528 -1.33 -34.62 23.71
N GLY A 529 -0.63 -33.50 23.43
CA GLY A 529 0.82 -33.44 23.35
C GLY A 529 1.46 -33.00 24.67
N THR A 530 2.74 -32.66 24.58
CA THR A 530 3.51 -32.12 25.72
C THR A 530 3.16 -30.67 25.97
N SER A 531 2.99 -30.30 27.22
CA SER A 531 2.85 -28.90 27.65
C SER A 531 4.12 -28.45 28.39
N MET A 532 4.71 -27.34 27.98
CA MET A 532 5.88 -26.73 28.60
C MET A 532 5.58 -25.25 28.94
N GLY A 533 5.73 -24.87 30.17
CA GLY A 533 5.62 -23.45 30.55
C GLY A 533 6.77 -22.65 29.97
N ILE A 534 7.99 -22.95 30.40
CA ILE A 534 9.25 -22.39 29.87
C ILE A 534 10.17 -23.54 29.47
N SER A 535 10.65 -23.52 28.23
CA SER A 535 11.61 -24.50 27.73
C SER A 535 12.85 -23.79 27.20
N ALA A 536 14.03 -24.19 27.67
CA ALA A 536 15.31 -23.78 27.11
C ALA A 536 16.16 -24.98 26.76
N ASN A 537 16.83 -24.93 25.58
CA ASN A 537 17.59 -26.05 25.06
C ASN A 537 18.80 -25.57 24.25
N THR A 538 19.90 -26.34 24.22
CA THR A 538 21.06 -26.14 23.33
C THR A 538 21.57 -24.69 23.32
N GLY A 539 21.99 -24.14 24.48
CA GLY A 539 22.53 -22.78 24.59
C GLY A 539 21.48 -21.67 24.60
N GLY A 540 20.20 -22.02 24.62
CA GLY A 540 19.11 -21.06 24.83
C GLY A 540 19.16 -20.45 26.22
N LYS A 541 18.84 -19.15 26.34
CA LYS A 541 18.83 -18.45 27.62
C LYS A 541 17.49 -17.75 27.86
N VAL A 542 16.87 -18.02 29.00
CA VAL A 542 15.65 -17.33 29.45
C VAL A 542 15.93 -16.63 30.76
N THR A 543 15.70 -15.33 30.82
CA THR A 543 15.87 -14.54 32.06
C THR A 543 14.54 -13.87 32.40
N VAL A 544 14.09 -14.03 33.66
CA VAL A 544 12.91 -13.36 34.19
C VAL A 544 13.32 -12.53 35.37
N ASP A 545 13.21 -11.20 35.28
CA ASP A 545 13.75 -10.27 36.24
C ASP A 545 12.83 -10.08 37.47
N LYS A 546 11.52 -10.31 37.32
CA LYS A 546 10.51 -10.14 38.35
C LYS A 546 9.76 -11.44 38.65
N ALA A 547 8.77 -11.38 39.53
CA ALA A 547 7.98 -12.53 39.90
C ALA A 547 7.32 -13.20 38.66
N VAL A 548 7.33 -14.53 38.66
CA VAL A 548 6.73 -15.32 37.57
C VAL A 548 5.79 -16.40 38.10
N THR A 549 4.66 -16.54 37.41
CA THR A 549 3.75 -17.68 37.59
C THR A 549 3.73 -18.50 36.32
N VAL A 550 4.06 -19.76 36.40
CA VAL A 550 4.06 -20.71 35.30
C VAL A 550 3.09 -21.84 35.55
N HIS A 551 2.16 -22.06 34.64
CA HIS A 551 1.21 -23.18 34.69
C HIS A 551 1.26 -23.97 33.40
N ALA A 552 1.74 -25.19 33.42
CA ALA A 552 1.75 -26.12 32.30
C ALA A 552 0.74 -27.24 32.56
N GLN A 553 -0.16 -27.49 31.63
CA GLN A 553 -1.19 -28.52 31.74
C GLN A 553 -1.26 -29.39 30.51
N SER A 554 -1.21 -30.72 30.65
CA SER A 554 -1.42 -31.68 29.57
C SER A 554 -2.55 -32.64 29.88
N GLY A 555 -3.44 -32.85 28.90
CA GLY A 555 -4.56 -33.81 29.04
C GLY A 555 -4.10 -35.27 29.04
N SER A 556 -3.26 -35.65 28.08
CA SER A 556 -2.78 -37.04 27.95
C SER A 556 -1.28 -37.19 27.74
N GLY A 557 -0.54 -36.08 27.53
CA GLY A 557 0.92 -36.08 27.40
C GLY A 557 1.63 -35.65 28.68
N SER A 558 2.91 -35.32 28.56
CA SER A 558 3.71 -34.81 29.66
C SER A 558 3.48 -33.32 29.90
N ALA A 559 3.59 -32.86 31.14
CA ALA A 559 3.58 -31.46 31.51
C ALA A 559 4.88 -31.10 32.23
N TYR A 560 5.53 -30.02 31.79
CA TYR A 560 6.73 -29.46 32.41
C TYR A 560 6.49 -27.98 32.68
N GLY A 561 6.52 -27.56 33.93
CA GLY A 561 6.48 -26.13 34.27
C GLY A 561 7.70 -25.41 33.69
N VAL A 562 8.89 -25.95 33.95
CA VAL A 562 10.18 -25.49 33.44
C VAL A 562 10.97 -26.69 32.94
N TYR A 563 11.56 -26.56 31.76
CA TYR A 563 12.38 -27.59 31.15
C TYR A 563 13.70 -26.99 30.63
N SER A 564 14.83 -27.53 31.06
CA SER A 564 16.15 -27.11 30.60
C SER A 564 16.95 -28.33 30.14
N ALA A 565 17.61 -28.26 28.98
CA ALA A 565 18.44 -29.34 28.47
C ALA A 565 19.69 -28.81 27.75
N GLY A 566 20.73 -29.63 27.72
CA GLY A 566 22.04 -29.26 27.15
C GLY A 566 22.69 -28.11 27.89
N SER A 567 23.27 -27.14 27.16
CA SER A 567 23.95 -25.96 27.73
C SER A 567 23.00 -24.76 27.93
N ALA A 568 21.70 -24.99 28.08
CA ALA A 568 20.71 -23.93 28.24
C ALA A 568 20.67 -23.39 29.70
N GLU A 569 20.21 -22.14 29.83
CA GLU A 569 20.12 -21.44 31.09
C GLU A 569 18.72 -20.82 31.26
N ILE A 570 18.09 -21.06 32.43
CA ILE A 570 16.84 -20.39 32.85
C ILE A 570 17.10 -19.72 34.20
N VAL A 571 16.95 -18.39 34.25
CA VAL A 571 17.26 -17.58 35.45
C VAL A 571 16.00 -16.86 35.91
N PHE A 572 15.60 -17.12 37.15
CA PHE A 572 14.58 -16.34 37.87
C PHE A 572 15.28 -15.46 38.90
N LYS A 573 15.18 -14.13 38.80
CA LYS A 573 15.82 -13.22 39.74
C LYS A 573 14.97 -12.95 40.99
N GLU A 574 13.66 -13.22 40.90
CA GLU A 574 12.70 -13.11 41.98
C GLU A 574 11.89 -14.41 42.14
N THR A 575 10.79 -14.36 42.88
CA THR A 575 9.95 -15.53 43.17
C THR A 575 9.36 -16.14 41.92
N ALA A 576 9.50 -17.45 41.75
CA ALA A 576 8.86 -18.24 40.74
C ALA A 576 7.86 -19.24 41.34
N GLN A 577 6.61 -19.18 40.90
CA GLN A 577 5.60 -20.18 41.21
C GLN A 577 5.37 -21.04 39.96
N ILE A 578 5.67 -22.33 40.05
CA ILE A 578 5.65 -23.24 38.91
C ILE A 578 4.69 -24.40 39.22
N VAL A 579 3.73 -24.63 38.35
CA VAL A 579 2.75 -25.70 38.44
C VAL A 579 2.77 -26.51 37.13
N ALA A 580 2.88 -27.82 37.26
CA ALA A 580 2.75 -28.76 36.15
C ALA A 580 1.67 -29.81 36.48
N GLU A 581 0.70 -30.02 35.58
CA GLU A 581 -0.43 -30.91 35.75
C GLU A 581 -0.60 -31.86 34.58
N THR A 582 -0.74 -33.15 34.83
CA THR A 582 -1.06 -34.14 33.79
C THR A 582 -2.40 -34.81 34.10
N GLY A 583 -3.23 -35.02 33.07
CA GLY A 583 -4.52 -35.72 33.22
C GLY A 583 -4.39 -37.22 33.41
N VAL A 584 -3.24 -37.81 33.14
CA VAL A 584 -3.03 -39.26 33.13
C VAL A 584 -2.72 -39.83 34.51
N SER A 585 -2.22 -39.03 35.46
CA SER A 585 -1.71 -39.51 36.75
C SER A 585 -2.22 -38.78 37.97
N ASN A 586 -3.10 -37.81 37.88
CA ASN A 586 -3.43 -36.89 39.01
C ASN A 586 -2.20 -36.30 39.71
N ALA A 587 -1.03 -36.37 39.09
CA ALA A 587 0.21 -35.87 39.64
C ALA A 587 0.25 -34.36 39.47
N LYS A 588 0.10 -33.67 40.59
CA LYS A 588 0.32 -32.24 40.67
C LYS A 588 1.63 -32.00 41.38
N GLU A 589 2.65 -31.54 40.64
CA GLU A 589 3.89 -31.09 41.25
C GLU A 589 3.90 -29.57 41.31
N THR A 590 4.05 -29.02 42.46
CA THR A 590 4.16 -27.57 42.70
C THR A 590 5.53 -27.28 43.26
N TYR A 591 6.34 -26.53 42.55
CA TYR A 591 7.63 -26.08 43.03
C TYR A 591 7.58 -24.57 43.29
N ALA A 592 7.91 -24.16 44.48
CA ALA A 592 8.21 -22.77 44.84
C ALA A 592 9.72 -22.62 44.88
N VAL A 593 10.29 -21.86 43.96
CA VAL A 593 11.72 -21.60 43.91
C VAL A 593 11.98 -20.21 44.49
N GLY A 594 12.75 -20.14 45.54
CA GLY A 594 13.23 -18.86 46.12
C GLY A 594 14.35 -18.23 45.29
N GLN A 595 14.76 -17.02 45.66
CA GLN A 595 15.82 -16.29 44.99
C GLN A 595 17.09 -17.14 44.79
N GLY A 596 17.59 -17.22 43.58
CA GLY A 596 18.95 -17.64 43.28
C GLY A 596 19.17 -19.08 42.85
N VAL A 597 18.21 -19.76 42.25
CA VAL A 597 18.46 -21.10 41.72
C VAL A 597 18.59 -21.03 40.19
N GLY A 598 19.83 -21.18 39.71
CA GLY A 598 20.06 -21.64 38.34
C GLY A 598 19.67 -23.12 38.26
N VAL A 599 18.74 -23.49 37.42
CA VAL A 599 18.37 -24.88 37.11
C VAL A 599 18.97 -25.25 35.75
#